data_1588fb1fba2968d985fe25b062c908b5
#
_entry.id   1588fb1fba2968d985fe25b062c908b5
#
_cell.length_a   1.000
_cell.length_b   1.000
_cell.length_c   1.000
_cell.angle_alpha   90.00
_cell.angle_beta   90.00
_cell.angle_gamma   90.00
#
_symmetry.space_group_name_H-M   'P 1'
#
loop_
_entity.id
_entity.type
_entity.pdbx_description
1 polymer ?
#
loop_
_entity_poly.entity_id
_entity_poly.type
_entity_poly.pdbx_seq_one_letter_code
_entity_poly.pdbx_strand_id
1 'polypeptide(L)'
;MSPSSSGSGTSRSLTSNKVNSTETVSAPVLAMKPTQIAPSQSIQTSVSIEDIQARAQLRKKLREARRGLTNQQHTDAAKRIASRLRTLPFLDNSTTIAGYLVNDGEVNLTYFIESIWQSSHDKKFALPVLHPVCKGHLLFLSYTQHSQLVKNKYNIEEPVLSCKNVVPVRQCDVILMPLVGFDVNGNRLGMGGGYYDRTLSFTQRAPDSHSFSGSKAPKLVGIAHDIQEVDALPVAPWDVPLDAIVTPSRTLQFTKP
;
A
#
# COMPACT_ATOMS: atom_id res chain seq x y z
N MET A 1 -51.48 -17.61 36.47
CA MET A 1 -51.13 -18.21 37.77
C MET A 1 -49.78 -17.66 38.18
N SER A 2 -49.81 -16.64 39.02
CA SER A 2 -48.68 -16.24 39.88
C SER A 2 -48.77 -17.04 41.17
N PRO A 3 -47.76 -17.15 42.05
CA PRO A 3 -47.37 -16.11 43.00
C PRO A 3 -45.82 -15.98 43.15
N SER A 4 -45.16 -14.78 43.39
CA SER A 4 -45.07 -14.00 44.64
C SER A 4 -44.45 -14.71 45.85
N SER A 5 -43.33 -14.14 46.33
CA SER A 5 -42.97 -13.81 47.72
C SER A 5 -41.47 -13.42 47.76
N SER A 6 -41.05 -12.19 48.10
CA SER A 6 -41.07 -11.46 49.37
C SER A 6 -40.04 -11.93 50.41
N GLY A 7 -39.27 -10.96 50.88
CA GLY A 7 -38.62 -10.98 52.19
C GLY A 7 -37.20 -10.42 52.19
N SER A 8 -37.07 -9.19 52.58
CA SER A 8 -36.64 -8.55 53.85
C SER A 8 -35.13 -8.69 54.09
N GLY A 9 -34.27 -7.69 54.14
CA GLY A 9 -34.29 -6.55 55.02
C GLY A 9 -33.48 -6.81 56.31
N THR A 10 -32.31 -6.20 56.43
CA THR A 10 -31.79 -5.78 57.76
C THR A 10 -30.63 -4.77 57.58
N SER A 11 -30.88 -3.61 58.15
CA SER A 11 -29.93 -2.56 58.46
C SER A 11 -29.17 -2.90 59.75
N ARG A 12 -27.93 -2.47 59.89
CA ARG A 12 -27.26 -2.04 61.13
C ARG A 12 -25.95 -1.34 60.71
N SER A 13 -25.87 -0.11 60.94
CA SER A 13 -25.58 0.81 62.05
C SER A 13 -24.07 1.04 62.28
N LEU A 14 -23.80 2.31 62.15
CA LEU A 14 -22.63 3.12 62.55
C LEU A 14 -21.93 2.67 63.84
N THR A 15 -20.57 2.73 63.80
CA THR A 15 -19.83 3.23 64.97
C THR A 15 -18.59 3.99 64.49
N SER A 16 -18.55 5.24 64.90
CA SER A 16 -17.38 6.13 64.93
C SER A 16 -16.35 5.60 65.92
N ASN A 17 -15.06 5.73 65.61
CA ASN A 17 -14.07 6.02 66.65
C ASN A 17 -12.93 6.89 66.15
N LYS A 18 -12.52 7.75 67.00
CA LYS A 18 -11.79 8.96 66.98
C LYS A 18 -10.27 8.72 67.09
N VAL A 19 -9.48 9.53 66.36
CA VAL A 19 -8.26 10.28 66.72
C VAL A 19 -7.12 9.53 67.42
N ASN A 20 -5.89 9.54 66.79
CA ASN A 20 -4.68 10.15 67.38
C ASN A 20 -3.59 10.35 66.31
N SER A 21 -3.23 11.56 66.11
CA SER A 21 -1.98 12.32 66.32
C SER A 21 -0.67 11.73 65.79
N THR A 22 -0.11 12.46 64.82
CA THR A 22 1.28 12.90 64.63
C THR A 22 2.42 11.91 64.75
N GLU A 23 3.09 11.74 63.60
CA GLU A 23 4.56 11.86 63.55
C GLU A 23 5.00 12.23 62.13
N THR A 24 5.55 13.42 62.00
CA THR A 24 6.19 13.98 60.82
C THR A 24 7.61 13.40 60.73
N VAL A 25 7.86 12.50 59.79
CA VAL A 25 9.23 12.10 59.43
C VAL A 25 9.57 12.74 58.11
N SER A 26 10.35 13.81 58.16
CA SER A 26 10.99 14.44 57.00
C SER A 26 12.03 13.49 56.40
N ALA A 27 11.79 13.00 55.19
CA ALA A 27 12.80 12.38 54.35
C ALA A 27 13.52 13.46 53.51
N PRO A 28 14.85 13.39 53.33
CA PRO A 28 15.57 14.39 52.56
C PRO A 28 15.24 14.32 51.08
N VAL A 29 14.86 15.46 50.53
CA VAL A 29 14.71 15.67 49.07
C VAL A 29 16.09 15.58 48.43
N LEU A 30 16.40 14.47 47.79
CA LEU A 30 17.55 14.37 46.89
C LEU A 30 17.27 15.25 45.67
N ALA A 31 18.01 16.34 45.55
CA ALA A 31 17.99 17.21 44.37
C ALA A 31 18.50 16.43 43.14
N MET A 32 17.59 15.95 42.31
CA MET A 32 17.93 15.42 41.00
C MET A 32 18.37 16.60 40.10
N LYS A 33 19.63 16.55 39.66
CA LYS A 33 20.14 17.45 38.63
C LYS A 33 19.32 17.25 37.38
N PRO A 34 18.92 18.30 36.61
CA PRO A 34 18.24 18.15 35.36
C PRO A 34 19.17 17.45 34.37
N THR A 35 18.81 16.25 33.97
CA THR A 35 19.43 15.56 32.82
C THR A 35 19.20 16.44 31.61
N GLN A 36 20.25 16.97 31.03
CA GLN A 36 20.20 17.64 29.73
C GLN A 36 19.75 16.62 28.70
N ILE A 37 18.51 16.74 28.28
CA ILE A 37 17.99 16.03 27.08
C ILE A 37 18.71 16.67 25.90
N ALA A 38 19.62 15.92 25.30
CA ALA A 38 20.21 16.31 24.03
C ALA A 38 19.09 16.62 23.02
N PRO A 39 19.21 17.70 22.22
CA PRO A 39 18.18 18.01 21.23
C PRO A 39 18.07 16.81 20.28
N SER A 40 16.90 16.17 20.26
CA SER A 40 16.55 15.20 19.26
C SER A 40 16.77 15.83 17.89
N GLN A 41 17.74 15.32 17.17
CA GLN A 41 17.96 15.69 15.75
C GLN A 41 16.66 15.40 15.02
N SER A 42 15.92 16.45 14.71
CA SER A 42 14.83 16.40 13.76
C SER A 42 15.45 15.96 12.44
N ILE A 43 15.21 14.69 12.07
CA ILE A 43 15.54 14.18 10.74
C ILE A 43 14.75 15.08 9.78
N GLN A 44 15.44 15.98 9.11
CA GLN A 44 14.86 16.81 8.06
C GLN A 44 14.46 15.86 6.91
N THR A 45 13.19 15.54 6.84
CA THR A 45 12.57 14.73 5.77
C THR A 45 12.26 15.56 4.52
N SER A 46 13.07 16.55 4.19
CA SER A 46 12.91 17.36 3.00
C SER A 46 13.77 16.78 1.86
N VAL A 47 13.11 16.33 0.80
CA VAL A 47 13.78 15.97 -0.47
C VAL A 47 14.40 17.24 -1.04
N SER A 48 15.64 17.17 -1.49
CA SER A 48 16.35 18.33 -2.07
C SER A 48 15.69 18.81 -3.38
N ILE A 49 15.89 20.06 -3.73
CA ILE A 49 15.41 20.60 -5.02
C ILE A 49 16.07 19.85 -6.17
N GLU A 50 17.34 19.49 -6.00
CA GLU A 50 18.12 18.71 -6.98
C GLU A 50 17.52 17.32 -7.20
N ASP A 51 17.09 16.62 -6.14
CA ASP A 51 16.40 15.33 -6.27
C ASP A 51 15.06 15.45 -6.98
N ILE A 52 14.32 16.50 -6.71
CA ILE A 52 13.03 16.77 -7.39
C ILE A 52 13.25 16.97 -8.88
N GLN A 53 14.27 17.75 -9.26
CA GLN A 53 14.64 18.00 -10.66
C GLN A 53 15.17 16.74 -11.34
N ALA A 54 16.05 15.99 -10.67
CA ALA A 54 16.58 14.71 -11.17
C ALA A 54 15.45 13.71 -11.43
N ARG A 55 14.50 13.55 -10.48
CA ARG A 55 13.30 12.71 -10.65
C ARG A 55 12.44 13.16 -11.84
N ALA A 56 12.29 14.46 -12.05
CA ALA A 56 11.50 14.99 -13.17
C ALA A 56 12.15 14.69 -14.53
N GLN A 57 13.46 14.91 -14.63
CA GLN A 57 14.24 14.62 -15.86
C GLN A 57 14.23 13.12 -16.17
N LEU A 58 14.44 12.28 -15.15
CA LEU A 58 14.43 10.83 -15.30
C LEU A 58 13.07 10.31 -15.75
N ARG A 59 11.97 10.85 -15.19
CA ARG A 59 10.62 10.54 -15.68
C ARG A 59 10.43 10.85 -17.15
N LYS A 60 10.89 12.01 -17.59
CA LYS A 60 10.80 12.42 -19.00
C LYS A 60 11.55 11.43 -19.89
N LYS A 61 12.82 11.16 -19.60
CA LYS A 61 13.67 10.24 -20.37
C LYS A 61 13.06 8.83 -20.46
N LEU A 62 12.66 8.24 -19.33
CA LEU A 62 12.16 6.87 -19.31
C LEU A 62 10.77 6.72 -19.95
N ARG A 63 9.92 7.73 -19.83
CA ARG A 63 8.64 7.76 -20.54
C ARG A 63 8.81 7.87 -22.05
N GLU A 64 9.72 8.70 -22.52
CA GLU A 64 10.06 8.80 -23.94
C GLU A 64 10.60 7.46 -24.46
N ALA A 65 11.50 6.81 -23.72
CA ALA A 65 12.05 5.51 -24.08
C ALA A 65 10.97 4.43 -24.21
N ARG A 66 10.08 4.28 -23.21
CA ARG A 66 9.01 3.26 -23.28
C ARG A 66 7.97 3.54 -24.34
N ARG A 67 7.65 4.82 -24.64
CA ARG A 67 6.75 5.20 -25.75
C ARG A 67 7.38 4.96 -27.11
N GLY A 68 8.70 4.98 -27.21
CA GLY A 68 9.44 4.69 -28.43
C GLY A 68 9.48 3.21 -28.82
N LEU A 69 9.01 2.32 -27.94
CA LEU A 69 8.90 0.90 -28.28
C LEU A 69 7.86 0.67 -29.38
N THR A 70 8.16 -0.27 -30.28
CA THR A 70 7.22 -0.65 -31.35
C THR A 70 6.03 -1.42 -30.80
N ASN A 71 4.93 -1.47 -31.55
CA ASN A 71 3.75 -2.27 -31.18
C ASN A 71 4.09 -3.76 -30.96
N GLN A 72 5.04 -4.29 -31.76
CA GLN A 72 5.51 -5.67 -31.59
C GLN A 72 6.24 -5.84 -30.26
N GLN A 73 7.12 -4.93 -29.88
CA GLN A 73 7.83 -4.96 -28.61
C GLN A 73 6.88 -4.87 -27.42
N HIS A 74 5.87 -4.00 -27.49
CA HIS A 74 4.81 -3.93 -26.47
C HIS A 74 4.05 -5.25 -26.33
N THR A 75 3.67 -5.85 -27.47
CA THR A 75 2.94 -7.12 -27.47
C THR A 75 3.78 -8.26 -26.90
N ASP A 76 5.03 -8.37 -27.31
CA ASP A 76 5.95 -9.41 -26.83
C ASP A 76 6.25 -9.25 -25.34
N ALA A 77 6.44 -8.01 -24.88
CA ALA A 77 6.60 -7.70 -23.47
C ALA A 77 5.38 -8.14 -22.65
N ALA A 78 4.18 -7.80 -23.10
CA ALA A 78 2.92 -8.17 -22.45
C ALA A 78 2.75 -9.71 -22.32
N LYS A 79 3.04 -10.46 -23.38
CA LYS A 79 2.98 -11.94 -23.38
C LYS A 79 4.00 -12.55 -22.43
N ARG A 80 5.26 -12.08 -22.49
CA ARG A 80 6.35 -12.57 -21.61
C ARG A 80 6.05 -12.30 -20.15
N ILE A 81 5.57 -11.09 -19.81
CA ILE A 81 5.19 -10.74 -18.44
C ILE A 81 4.00 -11.57 -17.97
N ALA A 82 2.98 -11.76 -18.79
CA ALA A 82 1.86 -12.64 -18.44
C ALA A 82 2.32 -14.08 -18.13
N SER A 83 3.27 -14.60 -18.91
CA SER A 83 3.86 -15.92 -18.65
C SER A 83 4.63 -15.97 -17.32
N ARG A 84 5.46 -14.93 -17.04
CA ARG A 84 6.22 -14.85 -15.78
C ARG A 84 5.32 -14.70 -14.56
N LEU A 85 4.30 -13.86 -14.64
CA LEU A 85 3.35 -13.68 -13.54
C LEU A 85 2.67 -14.99 -13.16
N ARG A 86 2.30 -15.82 -14.13
CA ARG A 86 1.70 -17.15 -13.87
C ARG A 86 2.62 -18.13 -13.15
N THR A 87 3.93 -17.92 -13.19
CA THR A 87 4.91 -18.80 -12.52
C THR A 87 5.33 -18.30 -11.14
N LEU A 88 4.78 -17.18 -10.67
CA LEU A 88 5.13 -16.63 -9.36
C LEU A 88 4.33 -17.33 -8.25
N PRO A 89 4.98 -18.04 -7.31
CA PRO A 89 4.27 -18.86 -6.31
C PRO A 89 3.29 -18.07 -5.45
N PHE A 90 3.58 -16.79 -5.16
CA PHE A 90 2.68 -15.95 -4.37
C PHE A 90 1.43 -15.54 -5.14
N LEU A 91 1.42 -15.58 -6.48
CA LEU A 91 0.23 -15.35 -7.29
C LEU A 91 -0.65 -16.59 -7.39
N ASP A 92 -0.09 -17.80 -7.31
CA ASP A 92 -0.88 -19.02 -7.29
C ASP A 92 -1.80 -19.08 -6.07
N ASN A 93 -1.28 -18.69 -4.91
CA ASN A 93 -2.01 -18.67 -3.64
C ASN A 93 -2.86 -17.40 -3.44
N SER A 94 -2.86 -16.47 -4.39
CA SER A 94 -3.62 -15.23 -4.29
C SER A 94 -5.04 -15.43 -4.79
N THR A 95 -6.01 -14.90 -4.04
CA THR A 95 -7.42 -14.88 -4.42
C THR A 95 -7.84 -13.52 -4.99
N THR A 96 -7.22 -12.44 -4.53
CA THR A 96 -7.54 -11.08 -4.96
C THR A 96 -6.28 -10.38 -5.45
N ILE A 97 -6.23 -10.12 -6.74
CA ILE A 97 -5.12 -9.47 -7.42
C ILE A 97 -5.61 -8.12 -7.94
N ALA A 98 -4.91 -7.05 -7.60
CA ALA A 98 -5.15 -5.75 -8.20
C ALA A 98 -4.09 -5.48 -9.29
N GLY A 99 -4.48 -4.73 -10.32
CA GLY A 99 -3.58 -4.32 -11.39
C GLY A 99 -3.96 -2.96 -11.94
N TYR A 100 -3.72 -2.74 -13.22
CA TYR A 100 -4.00 -1.49 -13.90
C TYR A 100 -4.36 -1.73 -15.36
N LEU A 101 -5.01 -0.78 -16.00
CA LEU A 101 -5.17 -0.74 -17.46
C LEU A 101 -4.04 0.08 -18.07
N VAL A 102 -3.53 -0.39 -19.21
CA VAL A 102 -2.37 0.19 -19.88
C VAL A 102 -2.61 1.66 -20.24
N ASN A 103 -1.64 2.50 -19.92
CA ASN A 103 -1.61 3.91 -20.33
C ASN A 103 -0.17 4.33 -20.60
N ASP A 104 0.03 5.35 -21.43
CA ASP A 104 1.33 6.01 -21.63
C ASP A 104 2.50 5.06 -21.97
N GLY A 105 2.26 3.99 -22.74
CA GLY A 105 3.29 3.01 -23.10
C GLY A 105 3.68 2.04 -21.98
N GLU A 106 2.87 1.89 -20.96
CA GLU A 106 3.04 0.88 -19.92
C GLU A 106 2.88 -0.54 -20.49
N VAL A 107 3.32 -1.56 -19.77
CA VAL A 107 3.10 -2.95 -20.17
C VAL A 107 1.62 -3.30 -20.05
N ASN A 108 1.05 -3.86 -21.10
CA ASN A 108 -0.35 -4.27 -21.12
C ASN A 108 -0.54 -5.59 -20.35
N LEU A 109 -1.42 -5.58 -19.33
CA LEU A 109 -1.75 -6.74 -18.51
C LEU A 109 -2.89 -7.60 -19.07
N THR A 110 -3.48 -7.26 -20.20
CA THR A 110 -4.67 -7.94 -20.75
C THR A 110 -4.48 -9.46 -20.85
N TYR A 111 -3.35 -9.93 -21.37
CA TYR A 111 -3.06 -11.38 -21.47
C TYR A 111 -3.04 -12.08 -20.09
N PHE A 112 -2.58 -11.38 -19.05
CA PHE A 112 -2.59 -11.91 -17.69
C PHE A 112 -3.99 -11.88 -17.09
N ILE A 113 -4.71 -10.77 -17.26
CA ILE A 113 -6.08 -10.60 -16.75
C ILE A 113 -7.01 -11.65 -17.36
N GLU A 114 -6.95 -11.84 -18.68
CA GLU A 114 -7.74 -12.87 -19.38
C GLU A 114 -7.41 -14.28 -18.88
N SER A 115 -6.14 -14.56 -18.62
CA SER A 115 -5.74 -15.85 -18.06
C SER A 115 -6.30 -16.12 -16.67
N ILE A 116 -6.47 -15.07 -15.84
CA ILE A 116 -7.14 -15.18 -14.53
C ILE A 116 -8.61 -15.55 -14.73
N TRP A 117 -9.31 -14.87 -15.62
CA TRP A 117 -10.73 -15.13 -15.89
C TRP A 117 -10.99 -16.53 -16.47
N GLN A 118 -10.02 -17.10 -17.20
CA GLN A 118 -10.13 -18.44 -17.80
C GLN A 118 -9.76 -19.57 -16.84
N SER A 119 -8.83 -19.32 -15.89
CA SER A 119 -8.20 -20.39 -15.13
C SER A 119 -8.88 -20.70 -13.79
N SER A 120 -9.65 -19.80 -13.18
CA SER A 120 -10.27 -20.03 -11.88
C SER A 120 -11.42 -19.07 -11.63
N HIS A 121 -12.56 -19.62 -11.19
CA HIS A 121 -13.71 -18.84 -10.76
C HIS A 121 -13.47 -18.14 -9.40
N ASP A 122 -12.43 -18.55 -8.67
CA ASP A 122 -12.13 -18.07 -7.32
C ASP A 122 -11.21 -16.85 -7.30
N LYS A 123 -10.47 -16.61 -8.40
CA LYS A 123 -9.57 -15.44 -8.48
C LYS A 123 -10.32 -14.19 -8.92
N LYS A 124 -10.17 -13.13 -8.13
CA LYS A 124 -10.75 -11.81 -8.39
C LYS A 124 -9.67 -10.88 -8.89
N PHE A 125 -10.01 -10.07 -9.89
CA PHE A 125 -9.16 -8.99 -10.35
C PHE A 125 -9.80 -7.64 -10.00
N ALA A 126 -8.98 -6.67 -9.59
CA ALA A 126 -9.43 -5.33 -9.24
C ALA A 126 -8.59 -4.27 -9.97
N LEU A 127 -9.22 -3.15 -10.29
CA LEU A 127 -8.58 -1.99 -10.89
C LEU A 127 -8.66 -0.79 -9.97
N PRO A 128 -7.61 0.07 -9.95
CA PRO A 128 -7.64 1.31 -9.23
C PRO A 128 -8.56 2.33 -9.92
N VAL A 129 -9.32 3.04 -9.12
CA VAL A 129 -10.07 4.23 -9.53
C VAL A 129 -9.64 5.40 -8.65
N LEU A 130 -9.81 6.62 -9.15
CA LEU A 130 -9.55 7.81 -8.33
C LEU A 130 -10.55 7.85 -7.17
N HIS A 131 -10.05 7.97 -5.95
CA HIS A 131 -10.93 8.01 -4.77
C HIS A 131 -11.82 9.27 -4.82
N PRO A 132 -13.15 9.14 -4.78
CA PRO A 132 -14.06 10.26 -5.02
C PRO A 132 -14.00 11.35 -3.94
N VAL A 133 -13.64 10.99 -2.70
CA VAL A 133 -13.59 11.89 -1.55
C VAL A 133 -12.15 12.18 -1.13
N CYS A 134 -11.33 11.13 -0.93
CA CYS A 134 -9.94 11.29 -0.48
C CYS A 134 -9.03 11.64 -1.65
N LYS A 135 -8.85 12.94 -1.90
CA LYS A 135 -7.98 13.42 -3.00
C LYS A 135 -6.58 12.81 -2.92
N GLY A 136 -6.08 12.33 -4.05
CA GLY A 136 -4.75 11.76 -4.15
C GLY A 136 -4.62 10.31 -3.70
N HIS A 137 -5.71 9.66 -3.33
CA HIS A 137 -5.77 8.22 -3.02
C HIS A 137 -6.46 7.45 -4.14
N LEU A 138 -6.25 6.13 -4.10
CA LEU A 138 -6.94 5.17 -4.96
C LEU A 138 -7.96 4.38 -4.14
N LEU A 139 -9.03 4.00 -4.81
CA LEU A 139 -9.96 2.98 -4.39
C LEU A 139 -9.84 1.84 -5.39
N PHE A 140 -10.00 0.59 -4.98
CA PHE A 140 -9.99 -0.54 -5.91
C PHE A 140 -11.40 -1.06 -6.11
N LEU A 141 -11.74 -1.36 -7.35
CA LEU A 141 -13.02 -1.93 -7.74
C LEU A 141 -12.82 -3.26 -8.45
N SER A 142 -13.68 -4.23 -8.16
CA SER A 142 -13.72 -5.50 -8.86
C SER A 142 -13.86 -5.28 -10.36
N TYR A 143 -13.06 -5.99 -11.14
CA TYR A 143 -13.02 -5.89 -12.60
C TYR A 143 -13.22 -7.25 -13.25
N THR A 144 -14.20 -7.32 -14.14
CA THR A 144 -14.57 -8.50 -14.93
C THR A 144 -14.69 -8.10 -16.40
N GLN A 145 -14.81 -9.08 -17.28
CA GLN A 145 -15.07 -8.85 -18.72
C GLN A 145 -16.37 -8.08 -19.00
N HIS A 146 -17.29 -8.00 -18.02
CA HIS A 146 -18.58 -7.29 -18.13
C HIS A 146 -18.56 -5.92 -17.45
N SER A 147 -17.43 -5.52 -16.87
CA SER A 147 -17.34 -4.23 -16.18
C SER A 147 -17.42 -3.07 -17.16
N GLN A 148 -18.30 -2.12 -16.87
CA GLN A 148 -18.37 -0.88 -17.63
C GLN A 148 -17.19 0.03 -17.23
N LEU A 149 -16.55 0.61 -18.24
CA LEU A 149 -15.42 1.53 -18.06
C LEU A 149 -15.83 2.95 -18.43
N VAL A 150 -15.27 3.91 -17.72
CA VAL A 150 -15.38 5.34 -18.00
C VAL A 150 -14.02 5.99 -17.93
N LYS A 151 -13.81 7.09 -18.63
CA LYS A 151 -12.57 7.85 -18.58
C LYS A 151 -12.57 8.82 -17.40
N ASN A 152 -11.52 8.77 -16.61
CA ASN A 152 -11.30 9.72 -15.51
C ASN A 152 -10.70 11.04 -16.02
N LYS A 153 -10.42 11.97 -15.11
CA LYS A 153 -9.85 13.30 -15.43
C LYS A 153 -8.46 13.26 -16.10
N TYR A 154 -7.78 12.11 -16.09
CA TYR A 154 -6.50 11.90 -16.78
C TYR A 154 -6.67 11.16 -18.10
N ASN A 155 -7.92 11.00 -18.57
CA ASN A 155 -8.26 10.24 -19.78
C ASN A 155 -7.86 8.75 -19.70
N ILE A 156 -7.76 8.20 -18.50
CA ILE A 156 -7.48 6.79 -18.22
C ILE A 156 -8.81 6.10 -17.96
N GLU A 157 -9.00 4.94 -18.54
CA GLU A 157 -10.18 4.11 -18.30
C GLU A 157 -10.15 3.53 -16.88
N GLU A 158 -11.27 3.60 -16.20
CA GLU A 158 -11.48 3.01 -14.88
C GLU A 158 -12.91 2.47 -14.76
N PRO A 159 -13.16 1.44 -13.93
CA PRO A 159 -14.51 0.91 -13.71
C PRO A 159 -15.44 1.99 -13.15
N VAL A 160 -16.70 1.94 -13.59
CA VAL A 160 -17.76 2.81 -13.04
C VAL A 160 -17.85 2.60 -11.53
N LEU A 161 -17.81 3.70 -10.79
CA LEU A 161 -17.84 3.68 -9.33
C LEU A 161 -19.14 3.07 -8.81
N SER A 162 -19.02 1.99 -8.06
CA SER A 162 -20.14 1.30 -7.41
C SER A 162 -19.69 0.77 -6.05
N CYS A 163 -20.43 1.09 -5.00
CA CYS A 163 -20.14 0.61 -3.65
C CYS A 163 -20.13 -0.94 -3.55
N LYS A 164 -20.92 -1.61 -4.39
CA LYS A 164 -21.00 -3.09 -4.43
C LYS A 164 -19.72 -3.74 -4.95
N ASN A 165 -18.93 -3.01 -5.73
CA ASN A 165 -17.72 -3.50 -6.38
C ASN A 165 -16.44 -3.09 -5.64
N VAL A 166 -16.54 -2.39 -4.52
CA VAL A 166 -15.37 -1.93 -3.75
C VAL A 166 -14.62 -3.13 -3.20
N VAL A 167 -13.33 -3.17 -3.49
CA VAL A 167 -12.36 -4.12 -2.92
C VAL A 167 -11.45 -3.33 -2.00
N PRO A 168 -11.55 -3.50 -0.68
CA PRO A 168 -10.63 -2.85 0.25
C PRO A 168 -9.19 -3.22 -0.07
N VAL A 169 -8.28 -2.24 -0.12
CA VAL A 169 -6.87 -2.45 -0.47
C VAL A 169 -6.20 -3.51 0.40
N ARG A 170 -6.62 -3.65 1.66
CA ARG A 170 -6.13 -4.67 2.60
C ARG A 170 -6.61 -6.10 2.29
N GLN A 171 -7.59 -6.25 1.41
CA GLN A 171 -8.07 -7.55 0.92
C GLN A 171 -7.37 -7.98 -0.38
N CYS A 172 -6.56 -7.10 -0.98
CA CYS A 172 -5.71 -7.50 -2.09
C CYS A 172 -4.52 -8.31 -1.56
N ASP A 173 -4.30 -9.49 -2.13
CA ASP A 173 -3.11 -10.30 -1.83
C ASP A 173 -1.88 -9.77 -2.56
N VAL A 174 -2.08 -9.32 -3.81
CA VAL A 174 -1.04 -8.77 -4.68
C VAL A 174 -1.57 -7.52 -5.38
N ILE A 175 -0.71 -6.51 -5.51
CA ILE A 175 -0.97 -5.31 -6.31
C ILE A 175 0.12 -5.19 -7.36
N LEU A 176 -0.27 -5.37 -8.63
CA LEU A 176 0.56 -5.13 -9.80
C LEU A 176 0.57 -3.63 -10.10
N MET A 177 1.72 -2.99 -10.05
CA MET A 177 1.84 -1.54 -10.11
C MET A 177 2.58 -1.09 -11.36
N PRO A 178 2.05 -0.12 -12.13
CA PRO A 178 2.81 0.52 -13.19
C PRO A 178 3.86 1.45 -12.58
N LEU A 179 4.95 1.63 -13.28
CA LEU A 179 6.03 2.52 -12.87
C LEU A 179 6.70 3.18 -14.10
N VAL A 180 7.39 4.28 -13.86
CA VAL A 180 8.18 4.97 -14.89
C VAL A 180 9.62 4.44 -14.93
N GLY A 181 10.20 4.15 -13.77
CA GLY A 181 11.54 3.60 -13.64
C GLY A 181 11.68 2.78 -12.36
N PHE A 182 12.69 1.93 -12.33
CA PHE A 182 13.03 1.10 -11.18
C PHE A 182 14.54 0.88 -11.10
N ASP A 183 15.01 0.48 -9.92
CA ASP A 183 16.39 0.04 -9.71
C ASP A 183 16.44 -1.38 -9.11
N VAL A 184 17.65 -1.91 -9.01
CA VAL A 184 17.92 -3.26 -8.49
C VAL A 184 17.67 -3.41 -6.98
N ASN A 185 17.40 -2.33 -6.27
CA ASN A 185 17.10 -2.30 -4.83
C ASN A 185 15.59 -2.35 -4.53
N GLY A 186 14.74 -2.42 -5.57
CA GLY A 186 13.29 -2.44 -5.40
C GLY A 186 12.65 -1.06 -5.27
N ASN A 187 13.41 0.00 -5.51
CA ASN A 187 12.87 1.34 -5.57
C ASN A 187 12.11 1.55 -6.89
N ARG A 188 11.08 2.38 -6.86
CA ARG A 188 10.30 2.72 -8.05
C ARG A 188 10.11 4.23 -8.20
N LEU A 189 10.13 4.68 -9.42
CA LEU A 189 9.76 6.03 -9.81
C LEU A 189 8.39 6.01 -10.46
N GLY A 190 7.38 6.59 -9.81
CA GLY A 190 6.05 6.76 -10.37
C GLY A 190 5.89 8.02 -11.21
N MET A 191 4.68 8.28 -11.71
CA MET A 191 4.34 9.46 -12.54
C MET A 191 4.40 10.80 -11.79
N GLY A 192 4.60 10.80 -10.46
CA GLY A 192 4.71 12.00 -9.62
C GLY A 192 3.42 12.41 -8.92
N GLY A 193 2.31 11.76 -9.18
CA GLY A 193 1.02 12.03 -8.51
C GLY A 193 0.93 11.49 -7.08
N GLY A 194 1.81 10.54 -6.67
CA GLY A 194 1.88 9.95 -5.35
C GLY A 194 0.64 9.13 -4.93
N TYR A 195 -0.20 8.74 -5.89
CA TYR A 195 -1.44 8.01 -5.61
C TYR A 195 -1.20 6.67 -4.90
N TYR A 196 -0.28 5.87 -5.43
CA TYR A 196 0.06 4.59 -4.82
C TYR A 196 0.75 4.77 -3.47
N ASP A 197 1.69 5.72 -3.34
CA ASP A 197 2.45 5.94 -2.10
C ASP A 197 1.51 6.34 -0.96
N ARG A 198 0.58 7.26 -1.21
CA ARG A 198 -0.43 7.63 -0.20
C ARG A 198 -1.38 6.49 0.13
N THR A 199 -1.87 5.77 -0.88
CA THR A 199 -2.82 4.68 -0.68
C THR A 199 -2.20 3.50 0.08
N LEU A 200 -0.91 3.23 -0.16
CA LEU A 200 -0.18 2.10 0.41
C LEU A 200 0.71 2.47 1.60
N SER A 201 0.69 3.72 2.07
CA SER A 201 1.52 4.19 3.20
C SER A 201 1.37 3.34 4.47
N PHE A 202 0.23 2.68 4.65
CA PHE A 202 -0.01 1.79 5.78
C PHE A 202 0.89 0.54 5.77
N THR A 203 1.46 0.15 4.62
CA THR A 203 2.35 -1.01 4.50
C THR A 203 3.75 -0.75 5.08
N GLN A 204 4.10 0.52 5.30
CA GLN A 204 5.38 0.95 5.87
C GLN A 204 5.32 1.12 7.40
N ARG A 205 4.12 1.09 7.99
CA ARG A 205 3.97 1.21 9.44
C ARG A 205 4.29 -0.11 10.10
N ALA A 206 5.02 -0.07 11.21
CA ALA A 206 5.16 -1.23 12.07
C ALA A 206 3.76 -1.75 12.43
N PRO A 207 3.55 -3.07 12.56
CA PRO A 207 2.27 -3.60 12.99
C PRO A 207 1.99 -3.07 14.40
N ASP A 208 1.05 -2.12 14.50
CA ASP A 208 0.55 -1.65 15.79
C ASP A 208 -0.10 -2.82 16.51
N SER A 209 0.09 -2.89 17.84
CA SER A 209 -0.51 -3.90 18.72
C SER A 209 -2.06 -3.94 18.66
N HIS A 210 -2.67 -2.97 18.00
CA HIS A 210 -4.10 -2.85 17.72
C HIS A 210 -4.47 -3.09 16.25
N SER A 211 -3.51 -3.46 15.40
CA SER A 211 -3.83 -3.90 14.04
C SER A 211 -4.71 -5.14 14.12
N PHE A 212 -5.87 -5.11 13.49
CA PHE A 212 -6.78 -6.25 13.37
C PHE A 212 -5.95 -7.49 13.04
N SER A 213 -5.86 -8.40 14.00
CA SER A 213 -5.13 -9.65 13.92
C SER A 213 -5.55 -10.41 12.66
N GLY A 214 -4.65 -10.53 11.68
CA GLY A 214 -4.85 -11.38 10.50
C GLY A 214 -4.78 -10.72 9.13
N SER A 215 -4.78 -9.40 8.99
CA SER A 215 -4.67 -8.76 7.67
C SER A 215 -3.21 -8.62 7.24
N LYS A 216 -2.77 -9.50 6.35
CA LYS A 216 -1.44 -9.42 5.71
C LYS A 216 -1.41 -8.24 4.75
N ALA A 217 -0.33 -7.44 4.76
CA ALA A 217 -0.12 -6.41 3.76
C ALA A 217 -0.02 -7.05 2.35
N PRO A 218 -0.58 -6.42 1.31
CA PRO A 218 -0.47 -6.92 -0.05
C PRO A 218 1.00 -6.97 -0.50
N LYS A 219 1.34 -7.94 -1.34
CA LYS A 219 2.62 -7.93 -2.06
C LYS A 219 2.56 -6.91 -3.18
N LEU A 220 3.55 -6.03 -3.23
CA LEU A 220 3.66 -4.96 -4.21
C LEU A 220 4.61 -5.37 -5.32
N VAL A 221 4.10 -5.53 -6.52
CA VAL A 221 4.86 -6.02 -7.68
C VAL A 221 4.89 -4.96 -8.77
N GLY A 222 6.07 -4.43 -9.05
CA GLY A 222 6.28 -3.49 -10.15
C GLY A 222 6.27 -4.22 -11.50
N ILE A 223 5.59 -3.64 -12.47
CA ILE A 223 5.56 -4.15 -13.85
C ILE A 223 6.21 -3.12 -14.76
N ALA A 224 7.24 -3.53 -15.51
CA ALA A 224 8.04 -2.62 -16.32
C ALA A 224 8.57 -3.28 -17.59
N HIS A 225 8.92 -2.46 -18.58
CA HIS A 225 9.81 -2.85 -19.66
C HIS A 225 11.27 -2.84 -19.16
N ASP A 226 12.13 -3.69 -19.72
CA ASP A 226 13.55 -3.73 -19.35
C ASP A 226 14.24 -2.37 -19.48
N ILE A 227 13.84 -1.57 -20.46
CA ILE A 227 14.39 -0.22 -20.72
C ILE A 227 14.09 0.81 -19.60
N GLN A 228 13.23 0.46 -18.65
CA GLN A 228 12.88 1.34 -17.52
C GLN A 228 13.79 1.12 -16.30
N GLU A 229 14.76 0.23 -16.41
CA GLU A 229 15.77 0.01 -15.38
C GLU A 229 16.82 1.12 -15.37
N VAL A 230 17.24 1.52 -14.18
CA VAL A 230 18.34 2.44 -13.94
C VAL A 230 19.23 1.92 -12.81
N ASP A 231 20.48 2.38 -12.74
CA ASP A 231 21.44 1.94 -11.73
C ASP A 231 20.98 2.30 -10.31
N ALA A 232 20.49 3.53 -10.13
CA ALA A 232 19.94 3.99 -8.86
C ALA A 232 18.87 5.07 -9.07
N LEU A 233 17.85 5.05 -8.23
CA LEU A 233 16.80 6.07 -8.18
C LEU A 233 17.03 7.02 -7.00
N PRO A 234 16.80 8.33 -7.16
CA PRO A 234 16.65 9.23 -6.03
C PRO A 234 15.36 8.85 -5.27
N VAL A 235 15.51 8.34 -4.03
CA VAL A 235 14.42 7.85 -3.18
C VAL A 235 13.95 8.96 -2.26
N ALA A 236 12.65 9.04 -2.04
CA ALA A 236 12.03 9.94 -1.07
C ALA A 236 11.47 9.14 0.13
N PRO A 237 11.39 9.74 1.33
CA PRO A 237 10.96 9.04 2.55
C PRO A 237 9.55 8.45 2.49
N TRP A 238 8.71 8.94 1.59
CA TRP A 238 7.35 8.46 1.38
C TRP A 238 7.21 7.41 0.28
N ASP A 239 8.28 7.13 -0.48
CA ASP A 239 8.23 6.14 -1.55
C ASP A 239 8.09 4.74 -0.95
N VAL A 240 7.05 4.01 -1.35
CA VAL A 240 6.79 2.65 -0.85
C VAL A 240 7.60 1.66 -1.68
N PRO A 241 8.50 0.85 -1.06
CA PRO A 241 9.31 -0.11 -1.78
C PRO A 241 8.50 -1.30 -2.28
N LEU A 242 8.97 -1.93 -3.36
CA LEU A 242 8.36 -3.11 -3.96
C LEU A 242 8.84 -4.41 -3.29
N ASP A 243 8.01 -5.46 -3.37
CA ASP A 243 8.39 -6.84 -3.00
C ASP A 243 9.00 -7.58 -4.19
N ALA A 244 8.63 -7.20 -5.42
CA ALA A 244 9.18 -7.74 -6.64
C ALA A 244 9.03 -6.78 -7.82
N ILE A 245 9.83 -6.99 -8.85
CA ILE A 245 9.68 -6.35 -10.16
C ILE A 245 9.70 -7.43 -11.23
N VAL A 246 8.75 -7.36 -12.15
CA VAL A 246 8.64 -8.28 -13.28
C VAL A 246 8.85 -7.49 -14.57
N THR A 247 9.84 -7.89 -15.34
CA THR A 247 10.13 -7.37 -16.68
C THR A 247 10.00 -8.49 -17.72
N PRO A 248 10.02 -8.19 -19.02
CA PRO A 248 10.03 -9.21 -20.06
C PRO A 248 11.20 -10.19 -19.97
N SER A 249 12.36 -9.75 -19.47
CA SER A 249 13.58 -10.57 -19.39
C SER A 249 13.72 -11.33 -18.05
N ARG A 250 13.28 -10.76 -16.94
CA ARG A 250 13.55 -11.30 -15.59
C ARG A 250 12.53 -10.91 -14.53
N THR A 251 12.61 -11.57 -13.38
CA THR A 251 11.92 -11.20 -12.15
C THR A 251 12.95 -10.93 -11.07
N LEU A 252 12.85 -9.79 -10.42
CA LEU A 252 13.62 -9.42 -9.23
C LEU A 252 12.69 -9.55 -8.03
N GLN A 253 13.18 -10.17 -6.94
CA GLN A 253 12.45 -10.28 -5.68
C GLN A 253 13.28 -9.65 -4.58
N PHE A 254 12.62 -8.92 -3.68
CA PHE A 254 13.27 -8.17 -2.62
C PHE A 254 12.78 -8.68 -1.26
N THR A 255 13.70 -8.84 -0.33
CA THR A 255 13.39 -9.03 1.09
C THR A 255 13.30 -7.64 1.72
N LYS A 256 12.11 -7.29 2.23
CA LYS A 256 11.99 -6.08 3.05
C LYS A 256 12.73 -6.29 4.36
N PRO A 257 13.50 -5.29 4.82
CA PRO A 257 14.21 -5.35 6.09
C PRO A 257 13.25 -5.48 7.28
#